data_4bee641c381bafee6d06ca4d443ac7c7
#
_entry.id   4bee641c381bafee6d06ca4d443ac7c7
#
_cell.length_a   1.000
_cell.length_b   1.000
_cell.length_c   1.000
_cell.angle_alpha   90.00
_cell.angle_beta   90.00
_cell.angle_gamma   90.00
#
_symmetry.space_group_name_H-M   'P 1'
#
loop_
_entity.id
_entity.type
_entity.pdbx_description
1 polymer ?
#
loop_
_entity_poly.entity_id
_entity_poly.type
_entity_poly.pdbx_seq_one_letter_code
_entity_poly.pdbx_strand_id
1 'polypeptide(L)'
;TNPLLTIQKRREETYVNALQALRAAKAQQGFMIWNHPAWPRDFPTGVIEISPEQQALFDEGLIQGIEVANGDYFNDSSLQVALDHDLTIIGASDIHGLIDYDYDMETGGHRTVTLAFTENRSVEGIASALFQHQTVALFDGQFIGREAELLTLFNSLVTFERLPPRETDSQQTAVRIRNAGPIAIELEVKGDVSLNKSTGYITVPVRGSTMVKVLDRAAMEPIA
;
A
#
# COMPACT_ATOMS: atom_id res chain seq x y z
N THR A 1 -1.18 -33.90 -36.55
CA THR A 1 -1.38 -32.52 -36.04
C THR A 1 -0.16 -32.14 -35.23
N ASN A 2 0.44 -30.99 -35.55
CA ASN A 2 1.63 -30.49 -34.84
C ASN A 2 1.22 -30.07 -33.42
N PRO A 3 1.79 -30.68 -32.34
CA PRO A 3 1.43 -30.33 -30.96
C PRO A 3 1.61 -28.85 -30.61
N LEU A 4 2.61 -28.19 -31.20
CA LEU A 4 2.86 -26.76 -30.98
C LEU A 4 1.73 -25.88 -31.50
N LEU A 5 1.17 -26.20 -32.68
CA LEU A 5 0.02 -25.49 -33.27
C LEU A 5 -1.24 -25.67 -32.39
N THR A 6 -1.39 -26.83 -31.74
CA THR A 6 -2.50 -27.10 -30.82
C THR A 6 -2.38 -26.24 -29.54
N ILE A 7 -1.16 -26.07 -29.00
CA ILE A 7 -0.89 -25.23 -27.83
C ILE A 7 -1.14 -23.75 -28.17
N GLN A 8 -0.61 -23.28 -29.29
CA GLN A 8 -0.80 -21.91 -29.74
C GLN A 8 -2.30 -21.59 -29.93
N LYS A 9 -3.04 -22.46 -30.63
CA LYS A 9 -4.47 -22.28 -30.82
C LYS A 9 -5.26 -22.22 -29.51
N ARG A 10 -4.92 -23.08 -28.53
CA ARG A 10 -5.53 -23.02 -27.19
C ARG A 10 -5.23 -21.72 -26.46
N ARG A 11 -4.02 -21.19 -26.57
CA ARG A 11 -3.65 -19.90 -25.97
C ARG A 11 -4.46 -18.75 -26.58
N GLU A 12 -4.58 -18.72 -27.91
CA GLU A 12 -5.39 -17.74 -28.64
C GLU A 12 -6.87 -17.82 -28.24
N GLU A 13 -7.45 -19.01 -28.18
CA GLU A 13 -8.83 -19.23 -27.75
C GLU A 13 -9.05 -18.80 -26.29
N THR A 14 -8.08 -19.07 -25.38
CA THR A 14 -8.15 -18.68 -23.97
C THR A 14 -8.07 -17.16 -23.84
N TYR A 15 -7.20 -16.49 -24.58
CA TYR A 15 -7.08 -15.05 -24.59
C TYR A 15 -8.36 -14.35 -25.06
N VAL A 16 -8.93 -14.82 -26.17
CA VAL A 16 -10.21 -14.28 -26.69
C VAL A 16 -11.33 -14.43 -25.65
N ASN A 17 -11.41 -15.55 -24.96
CA ASN A 17 -12.43 -15.78 -23.93
C ASN A 17 -12.19 -14.86 -22.72
N ALA A 18 -10.95 -14.66 -22.28
CA ALA A 18 -10.59 -13.74 -21.21
C ALA A 18 -10.95 -12.28 -21.56
N LEU A 19 -10.63 -11.84 -22.76
CA LEU A 19 -10.97 -10.50 -23.24
C LEU A 19 -12.49 -10.26 -23.28
N GLN A 20 -13.26 -11.25 -23.74
CA GLN A 20 -14.72 -11.18 -23.72
C GLN A 20 -15.26 -11.08 -22.29
N ALA A 21 -14.72 -11.85 -21.37
CA ALA A 21 -15.09 -11.81 -19.95
C ALA A 21 -14.77 -10.44 -19.32
N LEU A 22 -13.59 -9.87 -19.58
CA LEU A 22 -13.21 -8.54 -19.10
C LEU A 22 -14.15 -7.45 -19.64
N ARG A 23 -14.48 -7.50 -20.94
CA ARG A 23 -15.43 -6.56 -21.54
C ARG A 23 -16.84 -6.70 -20.97
N ALA A 24 -17.29 -7.93 -20.69
CA ALA A 24 -18.57 -8.18 -20.05
C ALA A 24 -18.60 -7.67 -18.58
N ALA A 25 -17.49 -7.82 -17.86
CA ALA A 25 -17.33 -7.27 -16.51
C ALA A 25 -17.35 -5.73 -16.54
N LYS A 26 -16.62 -5.12 -17.46
CA LYS A 26 -16.62 -3.66 -17.67
C LYS A 26 -18.02 -3.13 -17.97
N ALA A 27 -18.78 -3.81 -18.83
CA ALA A 27 -20.16 -3.43 -19.15
C ALA A 27 -21.10 -3.44 -17.92
N GLN A 28 -20.74 -4.20 -16.87
CA GLN A 28 -21.41 -4.25 -15.59
C GLN A 28 -20.78 -3.33 -14.54
N GLN A 29 -19.88 -2.43 -14.92
CA GLN A 29 -19.13 -1.54 -14.05
C GLN A 29 -18.26 -2.31 -13.01
N GLY A 30 -17.80 -3.52 -13.37
CA GLY A 30 -16.89 -4.31 -12.55
C GLY A 30 -15.51 -3.65 -12.42
N PHE A 31 -14.89 -3.81 -11.26
CA PHE A 31 -13.50 -3.43 -11.01
C PHE A 31 -12.62 -4.68 -11.21
N MET A 32 -11.76 -4.66 -12.22
CA MET A 32 -10.91 -5.79 -12.57
C MET A 32 -9.50 -5.58 -12.05
N ILE A 33 -8.97 -6.62 -11.41
CA ILE A 33 -7.64 -6.63 -10.79
C ILE A 33 -6.76 -7.64 -11.52
N TRP A 34 -5.52 -7.25 -11.81
CA TRP A 34 -4.48 -8.17 -12.23
C TRP A 34 -3.83 -8.78 -10.99
N ASN A 35 -4.20 -10.01 -10.70
CA ASN A 35 -3.74 -10.74 -9.52
C ASN A 35 -2.30 -11.25 -9.71
N HIS A 36 -1.48 -11.17 -8.64
CA HIS A 36 -0.12 -11.69 -8.52
C HIS A 36 0.67 -11.70 -9.86
N PRO A 37 0.78 -10.54 -10.56
CA PRO A 37 1.31 -10.47 -11.92
C PRO A 37 2.76 -10.93 -12.04
N ALA A 38 3.54 -10.83 -10.98
CA ALA A 38 4.92 -11.27 -10.90
C ALA A 38 5.09 -12.71 -10.40
N TRP A 39 4.03 -13.55 -10.54
CA TRP A 39 4.13 -14.96 -10.14
C TRP A 39 5.32 -15.65 -10.83
N PRO A 40 6.19 -16.39 -10.10
CA PRO A 40 7.47 -16.88 -10.62
C PRO A 40 7.37 -17.71 -11.90
N ARG A 41 6.23 -18.35 -12.15
CA ARG A 41 6.02 -19.13 -13.37
C ARG A 41 5.94 -18.26 -14.63
N ASP A 42 5.35 -17.07 -14.52
CA ASP A 42 5.11 -16.19 -15.65
C ASP A 42 6.27 -15.19 -15.84
N PHE A 43 6.85 -14.73 -14.73
CA PHE A 43 8.00 -13.83 -14.70
C PHE A 43 9.09 -14.32 -13.73
N PRO A 44 9.93 -15.30 -14.14
CA PRO A 44 10.91 -15.92 -13.24
C PRO A 44 11.94 -14.94 -12.65
N THR A 45 12.13 -13.78 -13.25
CA THR A 45 13.02 -12.71 -12.76
C THR A 45 12.35 -11.79 -11.77
N GLY A 46 11.02 -11.90 -11.58
CA GLY A 46 10.22 -10.96 -10.81
C GLY A 46 10.00 -9.60 -11.54
N VAL A 47 10.54 -9.43 -12.73
CA VAL A 47 10.36 -8.21 -13.54
C VAL A 47 9.24 -8.43 -14.54
N ILE A 48 8.24 -7.54 -14.51
CA ILE A 48 7.09 -7.58 -15.40
C ILE A 48 7.43 -6.80 -16.67
N GLU A 49 7.35 -7.47 -17.81
CA GLU A 49 7.43 -6.83 -19.12
C GLU A 49 6.02 -6.76 -19.72
N ILE A 50 5.54 -5.54 -19.98
CA ILE A 50 4.20 -5.31 -20.51
C ILE A 50 4.20 -5.61 -22.02
N SER A 51 3.46 -6.63 -22.41
CA SER A 51 3.24 -6.95 -23.83
C SER A 51 2.28 -5.94 -24.48
N PRO A 52 2.27 -5.84 -25.83
CA PRO A 52 1.29 -5.01 -26.55
C PRO A 52 -0.17 -5.39 -26.22
N GLU A 53 -0.44 -6.68 -26.00
CA GLU A 53 -1.77 -7.17 -25.62
C GLU A 53 -2.16 -6.69 -24.20
N GLN A 54 -1.23 -6.72 -23.25
CA GLN A 54 -1.46 -6.21 -21.89
C GLN A 54 -1.65 -4.69 -21.90
N GLN A 55 -0.84 -3.96 -22.69
CA GLN A 55 -1.01 -2.52 -22.88
C GLN A 55 -2.42 -2.19 -23.40
N ALA A 56 -2.91 -2.95 -24.38
CA ALA A 56 -4.26 -2.75 -24.91
C ALA A 56 -5.36 -2.96 -23.83
N LEU A 57 -5.15 -3.85 -22.86
CA LEU A 57 -6.09 -4.02 -21.73
C LEU A 57 -6.14 -2.77 -20.82
N PHE A 58 -5.00 -2.14 -20.58
CA PHE A 58 -4.93 -0.88 -19.84
C PHE A 58 -5.57 0.27 -20.63
N ASP A 59 -5.23 0.41 -21.91
CA ASP A 59 -5.76 1.47 -22.78
C ASP A 59 -7.28 1.37 -22.96
N GLU A 60 -7.82 0.16 -23.02
CA GLU A 60 -9.27 -0.09 -23.05
C GLU A 60 -9.91 0.07 -21.65
N GLY A 61 -9.15 0.26 -20.59
CA GLY A 61 -9.63 0.30 -19.20
C GLY A 61 -10.32 -1.01 -18.79
N LEU A 62 -9.71 -2.15 -19.16
CA LEU A 62 -10.19 -3.49 -18.80
C LEU A 62 -9.49 -4.02 -17.54
N ILE A 63 -8.45 -3.34 -17.09
CA ILE A 63 -7.76 -3.60 -15.81
C ILE A 63 -7.65 -2.26 -15.08
N GLN A 64 -8.15 -2.17 -13.87
CA GLN A 64 -8.12 -0.95 -13.05
C GLN A 64 -7.21 -1.07 -11.85
N GLY A 65 -6.92 -2.29 -11.39
CA GLY A 65 -6.08 -2.54 -10.23
C GLY A 65 -5.04 -3.62 -10.48
N ILE A 66 -4.00 -3.64 -9.66
CA ILE A 66 -2.92 -4.62 -9.72
C ILE A 66 -2.49 -4.99 -8.32
N GLU A 67 -2.29 -6.27 -8.05
CA GLU A 67 -1.69 -6.72 -6.80
C GLU A 67 -0.19 -6.42 -6.80
N VAL A 68 0.23 -5.57 -5.85
CA VAL A 68 1.63 -5.26 -5.60
C VAL A 68 2.20 -6.14 -4.48
N ALA A 69 1.32 -6.60 -3.60
CA ALA A 69 1.63 -7.55 -2.54
C ALA A 69 0.56 -8.64 -2.48
N ASN A 70 0.98 -9.89 -2.40
CA ASN A 70 0.10 -11.05 -2.39
C ASN A 70 0.67 -12.09 -1.40
N GLY A 71 -0.12 -12.48 -0.40
CA GLY A 71 0.34 -13.38 0.66
C GLY A 71 1.54 -12.82 1.41
N ASP A 72 2.66 -13.50 1.31
CA ASP A 72 3.96 -13.15 1.89
C ASP A 72 4.95 -12.54 0.87
N TYR A 73 4.47 -12.17 -0.31
CA TYR A 73 5.29 -11.70 -1.41
C TYR A 73 4.94 -10.26 -1.81
N PHE A 74 5.94 -9.39 -1.86
CA PHE A 74 5.87 -8.04 -2.45
C PHE A 74 6.72 -7.97 -3.71
N ASN A 75 6.27 -7.19 -4.70
CA ASN A 75 6.99 -7.04 -5.95
C ASN A 75 7.09 -5.57 -6.40
N ASP A 76 8.30 -5.05 -6.42
CA ASP A 76 8.61 -3.68 -6.86
C ASP A 76 8.17 -3.40 -8.30
N SER A 77 8.31 -4.39 -9.21
CA SER A 77 7.90 -4.23 -10.60
C SER A 77 6.39 -4.09 -10.74
N SER A 78 5.60 -4.79 -9.91
CA SER A 78 4.14 -4.62 -9.85
C SER A 78 3.75 -3.22 -9.38
N LEU A 79 4.48 -2.70 -8.39
CA LEU A 79 4.27 -1.33 -7.91
C LEU A 79 4.62 -0.32 -9.00
N GLN A 80 5.73 -0.52 -9.72
CA GLN A 80 6.12 0.36 -10.82
C GLN A 80 5.06 0.35 -11.93
N VAL A 81 4.56 -0.83 -12.31
CA VAL A 81 3.45 -0.95 -13.29
C VAL A 81 2.21 -0.22 -12.81
N ALA A 82 1.86 -0.33 -11.50
CA ALA A 82 0.72 0.40 -10.93
C ALA A 82 0.87 1.92 -11.10
N LEU A 83 2.08 2.44 -10.88
CA LEU A 83 2.36 3.88 -10.98
C LEU A 83 2.39 4.35 -12.44
N ASP A 84 3.03 3.58 -13.34
CA ASP A 84 3.22 3.96 -14.75
C ASP A 84 1.90 3.91 -15.56
N HIS A 85 0.99 3.01 -15.19
CA HIS A 85 -0.29 2.81 -15.88
C HIS A 85 -1.51 3.31 -15.11
N ASP A 86 -1.28 4.08 -14.04
CA ASP A 86 -2.34 4.64 -13.17
C ASP A 86 -3.33 3.58 -12.68
N LEU A 87 -2.83 2.41 -12.23
CA LEU A 87 -3.64 1.34 -11.68
C LEU A 87 -3.77 1.48 -10.16
N THR A 88 -4.87 1.02 -9.62
CA THR A 88 -5.12 0.97 -8.18
C THR A 88 -4.20 -0.06 -7.52
N ILE A 89 -3.51 0.35 -6.47
CA ILE A 89 -2.60 -0.50 -5.70
C ILE A 89 -3.42 -1.42 -4.80
N ILE A 90 -3.22 -2.73 -4.95
CA ILE A 90 -3.94 -3.78 -4.22
C ILE A 90 -2.94 -4.63 -3.44
N GLY A 91 -3.29 -4.92 -2.18
CA GLY A 91 -2.68 -5.96 -1.38
C GLY A 91 -3.70 -7.05 -1.09
N ALA A 92 -3.37 -8.30 -1.31
CA ALA A 92 -4.25 -9.45 -1.11
C ALA A 92 -3.57 -10.52 -0.26
N SER A 93 -4.34 -11.18 0.60
CA SER A 93 -3.81 -12.25 1.46
C SER A 93 -3.60 -13.58 0.76
N ASP A 94 -4.29 -13.79 -0.34
CA ASP A 94 -4.31 -15.06 -1.11
C ASP A 94 -4.59 -16.32 -0.25
N ILE A 95 -5.37 -16.15 0.81
CA ILE A 95 -5.68 -17.21 1.76
C ILE A 95 -6.59 -18.26 1.10
N HIS A 96 -6.17 -19.52 1.15
CA HIS A 96 -6.91 -20.67 0.63
C HIS A 96 -7.49 -21.57 1.73
N GLY A 97 -7.24 -21.23 2.99
CA GLY A 97 -7.67 -21.97 4.17
C GLY A 97 -8.12 -21.07 5.31
N LEU A 98 -7.92 -21.51 6.54
CA LEU A 98 -8.16 -20.69 7.73
C LEU A 98 -7.00 -19.72 7.90
N ILE A 99 -7.34 -18.45 8.16
CA ILE A 99 -6.36 -17.37 8.27
C ILE A 99 -5.29 -17.62 9.34
N ASP A 100 -5.68 -18.24 10.47
CA ASP A 100 -4.79 -18.52 11.60
C ASP A 100 -3.75 -19.62 11.30
N TYR A 101 -3.83 -20.28 10.14
CA TYR A 101 -2.79 -21.22 9.71
C TYR A 101 -1.61 -20.52 9.03
N ASP A 102 -1.87 -19.37 8.41
CA ASP A 102 -0.87 -18.66 7.62
C ASP A 102 -0.35 -17.41 8.35
N TYR A 103 -1.13 -16.87 9.31
CA TYR A 103 -0.79 -15.66 10.05
C TYR A 103 -1.04 -15.80 11.55
N ASP A 104 -0.06 -15.46 12.37
CA ASP A 104 -0.19 -15.42 13.83
C ASP A 104 -0.89 -14.13 14.26
N MET A 105 -2.21 -14.11 14.20
CA MET A 105 -3.04 -12.97 14.55
C MET A 105 -3.03 -12.68 16.07
N GLU A 106 -2.74 -13.68 16.91
CA GLU A 106 -2.74 -13.54 18.39
C GLU A 106 -1.54 -12.76 18.87
N THR A 107 -0.37 -12.90 18.23
CA THR A 107 0.85 -12.18 18.60
C THR A 107 1.01 -10.84 17.88
N GLY A 108 -0.02 -10.40 17.14
CA GLY A 108 -0.05 -9.11 16.44
C GLY A 108 0.42 -9.17 15.00
N GLY A 109 0.55 -10.37 14.45
CA GLY A 109 0.71 -10.57 13.01
C GLY A 109 -0.52 -10.05 12.25
N HIS A 110 -0.35 -9.72 11.00
CA HIS A 110 -1.45 -9.30 10.14
C HIS A 110 -1.27 -9.88 8.74
N ARG A 111 -2.39 -10.22 8.13
CA ARG A 111 -2.40 -10.62 6.72
C ARG A 111 -2.17 -9.41 5.83
N THR A 112 -1.71 -9.65 4.62
CA THR A 112 -1.71 -8.64 3.55
C THR A 112 -3.13 -8.23 3.22
N VAL A 113 -3.39 -6.91 3.23
CA VAL A 113 -4.73 -6.34 2.98
C VAL A 113 -4.62 -5.03 2.21
N THR A 114 -5.71 -4.66 1.54
CA THR A 114 -5.91 -3.33 0.97
C THR A 114 -6.70 -2.47 1.96
N LEU A 115 -6.16 -1.29 2.28
CA LEU A 115 -6.86 -0.24 3.00
C LEU A 115 -7.47 0.70 1.96
N ALA A 116 -8.79 0.91 2.02
CA ALA A 116 -9.50 1.82 1.13
C ALA A 116 -9.97 3.06 1.92
N PHE A 117 -9.69 4.26 1.40
CA PHE A 117 -10.13 5.51 2.00
C PHE A 117 -11.53 5.85 1.51
N THR A 118 -12.49 5.80 2.40
CA THR A 118 -13.90 6.05 2.08
C THR A 118 -14.60 6.77 3.23
N GLU A 119 -15.57 7.63 2.91
CA GLU A 119 -16.38 8.32 3.92
C GLU A 119 -17.33 7.37 4.65
N ASN A 120 -17.72 6.28 4.01
CA ASN A 120 -18.64 5.30 4.58
C ASN A 120 -18.28 3.88 4.13
N ARG A 121 -18.79 2.88 4.86
CA ARG A 121 -18.54 1.44 4.60
C ARG A 121 -19.58 0.83 3.68
N SER A 122 -20.11 1.60 2.74
CA SER A 122 -21.04 1.07 1.73
C SER A 122 -20.28 0.44 0.56
N VAL A 123 -20.97 -0.35 -0.24
CA VAL A 123 -20.42 -0.94 -1.47
C VAL A 123 -20.00 0.16 -2.44
N GLU A 124 -20.83 1.21 -2.57
CA GLU A 124 -20.58 2.36 -3.45
C GLU A 124 -19.36 3.16 -2.97
N GLY A 125 -19.20 3.37 -1.66
CA GLY A 125 -18.05 4.05 -1.08
C GLY A 125 -16.75 3.30 -1.34
N ILE A 126 -16.75 1.97 -1.13
CA ILE A 126 -15.58 1.12 -1.41
C ILE A 126 -15.27 1.09 -2.91
N ALA A 127 -16.29 0.92 -3.76
CA ALA A 127 -16.12 0.95 -5.22
C ALA A 127 -15.52 2.29 -5.67
N SER A 128 -16.04 3.42 -5.16
CA SER A 128 -15.52 4.75 -5.43
C SER A 128 -14.03 4.88 -5.06
N ALA A 129 -13.64 4.42 -3.87
CA ALA A 129 -12.25 4.44 -3.43
C ALA A 129 -11.34 3.63 -4.34
N LEU A 130 -11.79 2.45 -4.77
CA LEU A 130 -11.05 1.62 -5.72
C LEU A 130 -10.87 2.31 -7.07
N PHE A 131 -11.95 2.85 -7.67
CA PHE A 131 -11.87 3.53 -8.97
C PHE A 131 -11.12 4.88 -8.92
N GLN A 132 -10.97 5.48 -7.74
CA GLN A 132 -10.24 6.72 -7.53
C GLN A 132 -8.81 6.49 -7.02
N HIS A 133 -8.32 5.26 -7.01
CA HIS A 133 -6.98 4.87 -6.54
C HIS A 133 -6.69 5.21 -5.07
N GLN A 134 -7.74 5.43 -4.27
CA GLN A 134 -7.66 5.80 -2.86
C GLN A 134 -7.40 4.58 -1.98
N THR A 135 -6.27 3.92 -2.23
CA THR A 135 -5.89 2.68 -1.56
C THR A 135 -4.43 2.67 -1.13
N VAL A 136 -4.16 1.92 -0.08
CA VAL A 136 -2.82 1.58 0.42
C VAL A 136 -2.81 0.09 0.75
N ALA A 137 -1.78 -0.64 0.31
CA ALA A 137 -1.57 -2.00 0.77
C ALA A 137 -0.83 -1.98 2.12
N LEU A 138 -1.27 -2.83 3.05
CA LEU A 138 -0.55 -3.15 4.27
C LEU A 138 0.06 -4.54 4.11
N PHE A 139 1.39 -4.60 4.08
CA PHE A 139 2.17 -5.81 3.86
C PHE A 139 3.36 -5.83 4.81
N ASP A 140 3.55 -6.91 5.54
CA ASP A 140 4.70 -7.16 6.43
C ASP A 140 5.14 -5.93 7.26
N GLY A 141 4.18 -5.30 7.94
CA GLY A 141 4.43 -4.11 8.76
C GLY A 141 4.77 -2.84 7.97
N GLN A 142 4.48 -2.79 6.68
CA GLN A 142 4.73 -1.64 5.82
C GLN A 142 3.45 -1.18 5.12
N PHE A 143 3.34 0.13 4.90
CA PHE A 143 2.32 0.72 4.05
C PHE A 143 2.91 0.99 2.67
N ILE A 144 2.24 0.49 1.63
CA ILE A 144 2.66 0.61 0.23
C ILE A 144 1.54 1.30 -0.53
N GLY A 145 1.83 2.43 -1.15
CA GLY A 145 0.80 3.23 -1.82
C GLY A 145 1.41 4.42 -2.55
N ARG A 146 0.55 5.23 -3.15
CA ARG A 146 0.94 6.52 -3.72
C ARG A 146 1.23 7.52 -2.59
N GLU A 147 2.06 8.50 -2.87
CA GLU A 147 2.48 9.50 -1.87
C GLU A 147 1.29 10.21 -1.21
N ALA A 148 0.29 10.61 -2.00
CA ALA A 148 -0.90 11.31 -1.49
C ALA A 148 -1.70 10.47 -0.50
N GLU A 149 -1.91 9.19 -0.80
CA GLU A 149 -2.62 8.23 0.06
C GLU A 149 -1.80 7.90 1.30
N LEU A 150 -0.48 7.71 1.16
CA LEU A 150 0.42 7.48 2.29
C LEU A 150 0.45 8.69 3.23
N LEU A 151 0.50 9.90 2.70
CA LEU A 151 0.45 11.13 3.49
C LEU A 151 -0.90 11.30 4.21
N THR A 152 -2.00 11.02 3.52
CA THR A 152 -3.35 11.01 4.12
C THR A 152 -3.44 10.01 5.26
N LEU A 153 -2.93 8.79 5.06
CA LEU A 153 -2.88 7.75 6.08
C LEU A 153 -2.02 8.19 7.27
N PHE A 154 -0.81 8.68 7.01
CA PHE A 154 0.10 9.16 8.04
C PHE A 154 -0.56 10.23 8.90
N ASN A 155 -1.15 11.26 8.28
CA ASN A 155 -1.82 12.35 9.00
C ASN A 155 -3.05 11.89 9.80
N SER A 156 -3.68 10.78 9.41
CA SER A 156 -4.80 10.19 10.16
C SER A 156 -4.35 9.37 11.37
N LEU A 157 -3.16 8.79 11.30
CA LEU A 157 -2.64 7.87 12.31
C LEU A 157 -1.69 8.54 13.30
N VAL A 158 -0.94 9.57 12.86
CA VAL A 158 0.12 10.21 13.65
C VAL A 158 -0.30 11.60 14.07
N THR A 159 -0.17 11.88 15.36
CA THR A 159 -0.42 13.21 15.91
C THR A 159 0.77 13.70 16.71
N PHE A 160 1.06 14.99 16.60
CA PHE A 160 2.11 15.67 17.31
C PHE A 160 1.48 16.63 18.34
N GLU A 161 1.82 16.47 19.60
CA GLU A 161 1.35 17.30 20.70
C GLU A 161 2.53 17.99 21.38
N ARG A 162 2.58 19.33 21.28
CA ARG A 162 3.55 20.12 22.06
C ARG A 162 3.11 20.16 23.51
N LEU A 163 3.98 19.72 24.42
CA LEU A 163 3.71 19.75 25.84
C LEU A 163 4.16 21.09 26.46
N PRO A 164 3.48 21.56 27.52
CA PRO A 164 3.90 22.77 28.19
C PRO A 164 5.32 22.64 28.74
N PRO A 165 6.13 23.71 28.69
CA PRO A 165 7.48 23.70 29.20
C PRO A 165 7.45 23.46 30.73
N ARG A 166 8.41 22.69 31.24
CA ARG A 166 8.64 22.61 32.68
C ARG A 166 9.44 23.86 33.09
N GLU A 167 9.20 24.37 34.28
CA GLU A 167 9.87 25.59 34.80
C GLU A 167 11.41 25.52 34.79
N THR A 168 11.98 24.30 34.77
CA THR A 168 13.43 24.05 34.77
C THR A 168 14.04 23.90 33.34
N ASP A 169 13.25 23.87 32.27
CA ASP A 169 13.70 23.51 30.92
C ASP A 169 13.36 24.62 29.90
N SER A 170 13.84 25.85 30.12
CA SER A 170 13.49 27.02 29.30
C SER A 170 14.00 26.97 27.83
N GLN A 171 14.85 26.01 27.48
CA GLN A 171 15.42 25.85 26.12
C GLN A 171 14.99 24.56 25.42
N GLN A 172 14.10 23.76 26.02
CA GLN A 172 13.66 22.50 25.46
C GLN A 172 12.15 22.44 25.32
N THR A 173 11.67 22.05 24.15
CA THR A 173 10.27 21.73 23.95
C THR A 173 10.09 20.22 23.97
N ALA A 174 9.18 19.72 24.80
CA ALA A 174 8.78 18.32 24.76
C ALA A 174 7.63 18.15 23.77
N VAL A 175 7.77 17.18 22.87
CA VAL A 175 6.74 16.81 21.88
C VAL A 175 6.35 15.36 22.14
N ARG A 176 5.06 15.12 22.29
CA ARG A 176 4.50 13.76 22.31
C ARG A 176 4.04 13.43 20.89
N ILE A 177 4.55 12.32 20.37
CA ILE A 177 4.15 11.76 19.09
C ILE A 177 3.30 10.54 19.38
N ARG A 178 2.06 10.51 18.89
CA ARG A 178 1.12 9.39 19.05
C ARG A 178 0.93 8.70 17.71
N ASN A 179 0.90 7.38 17.76
CA ASN A 179 0.56 6.51 16.64
C ASN A 179 -0.71 5.72 16.97
N ALA A 180 -1.77 5.93 16.24
CA ALA A 180 -3.02 5.18 16.35
C ALA A 180 -3.06 3.94 15.43
N GLY A 181 -2.01 3.77 14.60
CA GLY A 181 -1.93 2.75 13.56
C GLY A 181 -1.60 1.35 14.06
N PRO A 182 -1.79 0.36 13.19
CA PRO A 182 -1.54 -1.05 13.49
C PRO A 182 -0.07 -1.47 13.38
N ILE A 183 0.80 -0.60 12.89
CA ILE A 183 2.25 -0.85 12.76
C ILE A 183 3.04 0.21 13.50
N ALA A 184 4.28 -0.10 13.89
CA ALA A 184 5.22 0.89 14.42
C ALA A 184 5.65 1.85 13.30
N ILE A 185 5.88 3.12 13.65
CA ILE A 185 6.30 4.13 12.68
C ILE A 185 7.70 4.61 13.07
N GLU A 186 8.61 4.58 12.11
CA GLU A 186 9.93 5.18 12.24
C GLU A 186 9.94 6.55 11.55
N LEU A 187 10.36 7.57 12.29
CA LEU A 187 10.48 8.93 11.82
C LEU A 187 11.95 9.31 11.76
N GLU A 188 12.39 9.80 10.61
CA GLU A 188 13.69 10.44 10.46
C GLU A 188 13.55 11.93 10.73
N VAL A 189 14.41 12.46 11.61
CA VAL A 189 14.46 13.89 11.90
C VAL A 189 15.42 14.57 10.95
N LYS A 190 14.91 15.48 10.13
CA LYS A 190 15.72 16.29 9.17
C LYS A 190 15.71 17.77 9.55
N GLY A 191 16.78 18.47 9.16
CA GLY A 191 16.93 19.92 9.39
C GLY A 191 17.60 20.28 10.73
N ASP A 192 17.40 21.53 11.16
CA ASP A 192 18.09 22.13 12.31
C ASP A 192 17.51 21.70 13.68
N VAL A 193 16.73 20.63 13.70
CA VAL A 193 16.14 20.06 14.92
C VAL A 193 17.13 19.11 15.56
N SER A 194 17.57 19.41 16.74
CA SER A 194 18.41 18.49 17.53
C SER A 194 17.57 17.77 18.59
N LEU A 195 17.59 16.44 18.54
CA LEU A 195 16.96 15.62 19.55
C LEU A 195 17.94 15.36 20.69
N ASN A 196 17.47 15.53 21.93
CA ASN A 196 18.26 15.15 23.08
C ASN A 196 18.32 13.63 23.22
N LYS A 197 19.47 13.00 22.97
CA LYS A 197 19.75 11.56 23.07
C LYS A 197 19.23 10.67 21.96
N SER A 198 19.01 11.16 20.75
CA SER A 198 18.57 10.36 19.61
C SER A 198 19.60 10.32 18.50
N THR A 199 19.64 9.21 17.77
CA THR A 199 20.45 8.98 16.56
C THR A 199 19.87 9.67 15.32
N GLY A 200 18.84 10.52 15.45
CA GLY A 200 18.09 11.12 14.33
C GLY A 200 16.87 10.32 13.92
N TYR A 201 16.64 9.16 14.54
CA TYR A 201 15.45 8.33 14.30
C TYR A 201 14.59 8.24 15.57
N ILE A 202 13.26 8.23 15.38
CA ILE A 202 12.27 8.10 16.43
C ILE A 202 11.33 6.96 16.06
N THR A 203 11.28 5.93 16.90
CA THR A 203 10.28 4.87 16.76
C THR A 203 9.05 5.20 17.60
N VAL A 204 7.88 5.24 16.98
CA VAL A 204 6.59 5.39 17.66
C VAL A 204 5.88 4.03 17.62
N PRO A 205 5.66 3.39 18.78
CA PRO A 205 5.14 2.02 18.84
C PRO A 205 3.70 1.94 18.35
N VAL A 206 3.28 0.73 17.97
CA VAL A 206 1.91 0.39 17.60
C VAL A 206 0.92 0.89 18.65
N ARG A 207 -0.10 1.63 18.24
CA ARG A 207 -1.15 2.18 19.12
C ARG A 207 -0.61 2.82 20.39
N GLY A 208 0.55 3.46 20.26
CA GLY A 208 1.33 3.98 21.38
C GLY A 208 1.80 5.41 21.19
N SER A 209 2.72 5.83 22.05
CA SER A 209 3.32 7.16 21.91
C SER A 209 4.77 7.16 22.35
N THR A 210 5.55 8.04 21.75
CA THR A 210 6.92 8.36 22.12
C THR A 210 7.03 9.82 22.48
N MET A 211 7.84 10.14 23.48
CA MET A 211 8.09 11.52 23.88
C MET A 211 9.51 11.91 23.50
N VAL A 212 9.65 12.99 22.77
CA VAL A 212 10.95 13.54 22.36
C VAL A 212 11.15 14.93 22.94
N LYS A 213 12.39 15.28 23.25
CA LYS A 213 12.79 16.63 23.61
C LYS A 213 13.51 17.24 22.43
N VAL A 214 13.02 18.38 22.01
CA VAL A 214 13.55 19.17 20.89
C VAL A 214 14.27 20.38 21.46
N LEU A 215 15.51 20.58 21.04
CA LEU A 215 16.26 21.80 21.37
C LEU A 215 15.75 22.93 20.44
N ASP A 216 15.18 23.96 21.04
CA ASP A 216 14.62 25.10 20.32
C ASP A 216 15.76 25.99 19.83
N ARG A 217 16.11 25.94 18.55
CA ARG A 217 17.01 26.89 17.89
C ARG A 217 16.30 27.88 16.96
N ALA A 218 15.04 27.64 16.67
CA ALA A 218 14.13 28.57 15.96
C ALA A 218 12.71 28.12 16.23
N ALA A 219 11.77 29.05 16.29
CA ALA A 219 10.35 28.75 16.45
C ALA A 219 9.92 27.69 15.43
N MET A 220 9.48 26.53 15.89
CA MET A 220 8.98 25.47 15.02
C MET A 220 7.73 25.97 14.31
N GLU A 221 7.85 26.31 13.02
CA GLU A 221 6.68 26.35 12.15
C GLU A 221 6.18 24.91 11.99
N PRO A 222 4.86 24.69 11.99
CA PRO A 222 4.32 23.36 11.73
C PRO A 222 4.80 22.93 10.34
N ILE A 223 5.37 21.73 10.28
CA ILE A 223 5.75 21.11 9.00
C ILE A 223 4.45 20.87 8.25
N ALA A 224 4.27 21.60 7.16
CA ALA A 224 3.18 21.42 6.22
C ALA A 224 3.41 20.16 5.38
#